data_ef8eede7f5c1c2fe3765b428cd507b3a
#
_entry.id   ef8eede7f5c1c2fe3765b428cd507b3a
#
_cell.length_a   1.000
_cell.length_b   1.000
_cell.length_c   1.000
_cell.angle_alpha   90.00
_cell.angle_beta   90.00
_cell.angle_gamma   90.00
#
_symmetry.space_group_name_H-M   'P 1'
#
loop_
_entity.id
_entity.type
_entity.pdbx_description
1 polymer ?
#
loop_
_entity_poly.entity_id
_entity_poly.type
_entity_poly.pdbx_seq_one_letter_code
_entity_poly.pdbx_strand_id
1 'polypeptide(L)'
;SGEPNIPGILPTGSPQLKIIEDYNREDCESTQLLHDWLLNLKKNKGLSEQPLASLVKEENVTVINPLEHLSLKLLDELPEKCKTLNLSDLNDDSIQINHNGNRGMSWRAQLLLSHLLPFHHREAKVLWWNYFDRKDIASSNSDELLEDSEVIEGAIWQKSESRKSARTGADFHLFKFDPNQDLKLNSSQDGVSRLTLEIASTGLKIDAVEIDDDRGEVTLKYPWSKKENRIKEGASEGIPKGPCTLIKVPSDIAKPLRERLQIKADSWINGTRKLPTAIYQLLESKPVKGLKELNKNIQEDPEIIPKLLADFLEKEFETIIALQGPPGTGKSSVTAKFITELIKLDKKIAISSNSNQAINNLLL
;
A
#
# COMPACT_ATOMS: atom_id res chain seq x y z
N SER A 1 -43.23 -19.79 -12.47
CA SER A 1 -42.64 -18.75 -11.65
C SER A 1 -41.16 -18.65 -12.02
N GLY A 2 -40.87 -17.81 -13.02
CA GLY A 2 -39.50 -17.57 -13.47
C GLY A 2 -38.94 -16.35 -12.73
N GLU A 3 -37.76 -16.50 -12.12
CA GLU A 3 -37.00 -15.35 -11.62
C GLU A 3 -36.68 -14.40 -12.78
N PRO A 4 -36.76 -13.08 -12.59
CA PRO A 4 -36.47 -12.11 -13.64
C PRO A 4 -35.01 -12.24 -14.06
N ASN A 5 -34.76 -12.47 -15.34
CA ASN A 5 -33.42 -12.53 -15.92
C ASN A 5 -32.84 -11.11 -16.00
N ILE A 6 -32.16 -10.67 -14.96
CA ILE A 6 -31.49 -9.36 -14.91
C ILE A 6 -30.13 -9.53 -15.58
N PRO A 7 -29.80 -8.79 -16.67
CA PRO A 7 -28.48 -8.88 -17.31
C PRO A 7 -27.34 -8.61 -16.32
N GLY A 8 -26.42 -9.56 -16.20
CA GLY A 8 -25.25 -9.47 -15.32
C GLY A 8 -25.43 -10.06 -13.91
N ILE A 9 -26.62 -10.56 -13.56
CA ILE A 9 -26.84 -11.29 -12.30
C ILE A 9 -27.06 -12.76 -12.64
N LEU A 10 -26.19 -13.64 -12.13
CA LEU A 10 -26.38 -15.09 -12.28
C LEU A 10 -27.48 -15.57 -11.33
N PRO A 11 -28.41 -16.40 -11.79
CA PRO A 11 -29.46 -16.94 -10.93
C PRO A 11 -28.88 -17.73 -9.75
N THR A 12 -29.50 -17.63 -8.59
CA THR A 12 -29.13 -18.41 -7.40
C THR A 12 -29.11 -19.90 -7.74
N GLY A 13 -27.96 -20.55 -7.50
CA GLY A 13 -27.79 -22.00 -7.84
C GLY A 13 -27.38 -22.27 -9.29
N SER A 14 -26.98 -21.24 -10.06
CA SER A 14 -26.45 -21.48 -11.41
C SER A 14 -25.14 -22.30 -11.37
N PRO A 15 -24.87 -23.18 -12.36
CA PRO A 15 -23.61 -23.91 -12.43
C PRO A 15 -22.37 -22.99 -12.39
N GLN A 16 -22.45 -21.79 -12.96
CA GLN A 16 -21.37 -20.81 -12.97
C GLN A 16 -21.09 -20.23 -11.57
N LEU A 17 -22.15 -19.96 -10.80
CA LEU A 17 -21.98 -19.53 -9.39
C LEU A 17 -21.31 -20.62 -8.56
N LYS A 18 -21.70 -21.89 -8.80
CA LYS A 18 -21.09 -23.00 -8.08
C LYS A 18 -19.60 -23.16 -8.43
N ILE A 19 -19.21 -22.98 -9.69
CA ILE A 19 -17.81 -23.00 -10.12
C ILE A 19 -17.00 -21.88 -9.42
N ILE A 20 -17.55 -20.66 -9.34
CA ILE A 20 -16.91 -19.53 -8.66
C ILE A 20 -16.78 -19.78 -7.16
N GLU A 21 -17.83 -20.36 -6.55
CA GLU A 21 -17.83 -20.70 -5.12
C GLU A 21 -16.82 -21.80 -4.81
N ASP A 22 -16.75 -22.85 -5.65
CA ASP A 22 -15.79 -23.93 -5.51
C ASP A 22 -14.37 -23.43 -5.70
N TYR A 23 -14.09 -22.58 -6.69
CA TYR A 23 -12.79 -21.93 -6.89
C TYR A 23 -12.36 -21.08 -5.68
N ASN A 24 -13.26 -20.21 -5.19
CA ASN A 24 -12.96 -19.38 -4.01
C ASN A 24 -12.72 -20.23 -2.76
N ARG A 25 -13.41 -21.36 -2.61
CA ARG A 25 -13.18 -22.29 -1.52
C ARG A 25 -11.80 -22.93 -1.62
N GLU A 26 -11.41 -23.43 -2.81
CA GLU A 26 -10.08 -24.01 -3.04
C GLU A 26 -8.96 -23.02 -2.76
N ASP A 27 -9.11 -21.75 -3.14
CA ASP A 27 -8.17 -20.69 -2.85
C ASP A 27 -8.03 -20.45 -1.33
N CYS A 28 -9.15 -20.40 -0.62
CA CYS A 28 -9.14 -20.25 0.84
C CYS A 28 -8.51 -21.46 1.52
N GLU A 29 -8.86 -22.67 1.10
CA GLU A 29 -8.32 -23.92 1.66
C GLU A 29 -6.81 -24.05 1.38
N SER A 30 -6.35 -23.73 0.17
CA SER A 30 -4.91 -23.78 -0.17
C SER A 30 -4.10 -22.75 0.63
N THR A 31 -4.65 -21.56 0.83
CA THR A 31 -4.04 -20.52 1.68
C THR A 31 -3.96 -20.97 3.14
N GLN A 32 -5.01 -21.59 3.66
CA GLN A 32 -5.02 -22.15 5.01
C GLN A 32 -3.99 -23.28 5.16
N LEU A 33 -3.93 -24.20 4.20
CA LEU A 33 -2.95 -25.30 4.22
C LEU A 33 -1.52 -24.79 4.16
N LEU A 34 -1.25 -23.78 3.36
CA LEU A 34 0.08 -23.13 3.30
C LEU A 34 0.43 -22.48 4.66
N HIS A 35 -0.50 -21.75 5.25
CA HIS A 35 -0.32 -21.16 6.56
C HIS A 35 0.01 -22.24 7.62
N ASP A 36 -0.77 -23.31 7.68
CA ASP A 36 -0.58 -24.39 8.64
C ASP A 36 0.73 -25.14 8.41
N TRP A 37 1.12 -25.33 7.14
CA TRP A 37 2.43 -25.89 6.79
C TRP A 37 3.57 -25.00 7.27
N LEU A 38 3.48 -23.68 7.08
CA LEU A 38 4.48 -22.73 7.57
C LEU A 38 4.59 -22.72 9.08
N LEU A 39 3.47 -22.78 9.80
CA LEU A 39 3.46 -22.90 11.27
C LEU A 39 4.12 -24.22 11.73
N ASN A 40 3.84 -25.34 11.06
CA ASN A 40 4.49 -26.62 11.35
C ASN A 40 5.98 -26.58 11.04
N LEU A 41 6.39 -25.96 9.94
CA LEU A 41 7.80 -25.78 9.59
C LEU A 41 8.52 -24.95 10.66
N LYS A 42 7.91 -23.84 11.10
CA LYS A 42 8.39 -22.99 12.18
C LYS A 42 8.61 -23.81 13.46
N LYS A 43 7.61 -24.57 13.87
CA LYS A 43 7.67 -25.44 15.05
C LYS A 43 8.77 -26.52 14.94
N ASN A 44 8.86 -27.18 13.79
CA ASN A 44 9.83 -28.25 13.56
C ASN A 44 11.28 -27.72 13.48
N LYS A 45 11.48 -26.48 13.05
CA LYS A 45 12.78 -25.80 13.00
C LYS A 45 13.15 -25.12 14.33
N GLY A 46 12.28 -25.15 15.33
CA GLY A 46 12.51 -24.49 16.62
C GLY A 46 12.60 -22.98 16.51
N LEU A 47 12.01 -22.38 15.46
CA LEU A 47 12.00 -20.95 15.27
C LEU A 47 11.00 -20.33 16.25
N SER A 48 11.50 -19.66 17.26
CA SER A 48 10.67 -18.87 18.16
C SER A 48 10.20 -17.58 17.47
N GLU A 49 9.03 -17.08 17.85
CA GLU A 49 8.68 -15.70 17.53
C GLU A 49 9.66 -14.80 18.24
N GLN A 50 10.51 -14.13 17.48
CA GLN A 50 11.27 -13.04 18.07
C GLN A 50 10.32 -11.85 18.19
N PRO A 51 10.14 -11.28 19.41
CA PRO A 51 9.43 -10.01 19.55
C PRO A 51 10.05 -8.99 18.60
N LEU A 52 9.24 -8.10 18.04
CA LEU A 52 9.70 -7.04 17.13
C LEU A 52 10.90 -6.27 17.70
N ALA A 53 10.97 -6.13 19.03
CA ALA A 53 12.07 -5.53 19.78
C ALA A 53 13.39 -6.32 19.70
N SER A 54 13.36 -7.65 19.45
CA SER A 54 14.58 -8.46 19.37
C SER A 54 15.21 -8.53 17.98
N LEU A 55 14.54 -7.99 16.97
CA LEU A 55 15.10 -7.86 15.62
C LEU A 55 16.02 -6.63 15.46
N VAL A 56 16.07 -5.77 16.47
CA VAL A 56 17.02 -4.67 16.54
C VAL A 56 18.33 -5.21 17.12
N LYS A 57 19.19 -5.78 16.28
CA LYS A 57 20.58 -6.03 16.66
C LYS A 57 21.27 -4.71 16.92
N GLU A 58 21.92 -4.59 18.06
CA GLU A 58 22.62 -3.40 18.59
C GLU A 58 23.84 -2.91 17.77
N GLU A 59 24.03 -3.33 16.53
CA GLU A 59 25.28 -3.04 15.81
C GLU A 59 25.21 -1.97 14.72
N ASN A 60 24.10 -1.29 14.55
CA ASN A 60 24.09 -0.02 13.83
C ASN A 60 23.02 0.84 14.47
N VAL A 61 23.37 2.08 14.83
CA VAL A 61 22.40 3.13 15.18
C VAL A 61 21.54 3.39 13.93
N THR A 62 20.68 2.47 13.61
CA THR A 62 19.64 2.63 12.63
C THR A 62 18.73 3.69 13.21
N VAL A 63 18.64 4.81 12.53
CA VAL A 63 17.68 5.86 12.81
C VAL A 63 16.32 5.18 12.88
N ILE A 64 15.85 4.90 14.11
CA ILE A 64 14.54 4.26 14.31
C ILE A 64 13.52 5.14 13.65
N ASN A 65 12.72 4.55 12.75
CA ASN A 65 11.65 5.26 12.07
C ASN A 65 10.75 5.90 13.15
N PRO A 66 10.44 7.22 13.08
CA PRO A 66 9.62 7.89 14.09
C PRO A 66 8.29 7.17 14.40
N LEU A 67 7.66 6.52 13.40
CA LEU A 67 6.44 5.73 13.62
C LEU A 67 6.71 4.43 14.39
N GLU A 68 7.86 3.81 14.21
CA GLU A 68 8.28 2.66 15.03
C GLU A 68 8.55 3.07 16.48
N HIS A 69 9.19 4.22 16.69
CA HIS A 69 9.37 4.75 18.02
C HIS A 69 8.03 5.01 18.74
N LEU A 70 7.06 5.61 18.05
CA LEU A 70 5.71 5.82 18.59
C LEU A 70 4.99 4.49 18.86
N SER A 71 5.17 3.50 17.99
CA SER A 71 4.65 2.13 18.18
C SER A 71 5.21 1.49 19.45
N LEU A 72 6.52 1.51 19.62
CA LEU A 72 7.19 0.97 20.80
C LEU A 72 6.73 1.68 22.08
N LYS A 73 6.59 3.00 22.06
CA LYS A 73 6.07 3.77 23.19
C LYS A 73 4.67 3.32 23.61
N LEU A 74 3.78 3.05 22.63
CA LEU A 74 2.43 2.53 22.93
C LEU A 74 2.48 1.12 23.49
N LEU A 75 3.38 0.25 22.99
CA LEU A 75 3.54 -1.12 23.48
C LEU A 75 4.11 -1.13 24.91
N ASP A 76 5.08 -0.28 25.22
CA ASP A 76 5.69 -0.23 26.55
C ASP A 76 4.71 0.20 27.64
N GLU A 77 3.73 1.00 27.29
CA GLU A 77 2.68 1.44 28.22
C GLU A 77 1.59 0.36 28.48
N LEU A 78 1.58 -0.73 27.69
CA LEU A 78 0.65 -1.84 27.87
C LEU A 78 1.11 -2.82 28.95
N PRO A 79 0.17 -3.44 29.68
CA PRO A 79 0.47 -4.56 30.57
C PRO A 79 1.19 -5.71 29.84
N GLU A 80 2.09 -6.42 30.52
CA GLU A 80 2.87 -7.52 29.92
C GLU A 80 1.99 -8.58 29.25
N LYS A 81 0.81 -8.88 29.82
CA LYS A 81 -0.17 -9.79 29.19
C LYS A 81 -0.60 -9.36 27.80
N CYS A 82 -0.66 -8.05 27.51
CA CYS A 82 -1.03 -7.55 26.19
C CYS A 82 0.09 -7.73 25.17
N LYS A 83 1.34 -7.68 25.62
CA LYS A 83 2.52 -7.77 24.75
C LYS A 83 2.73 -9.18 24.17
N THR A 84 2.13 -10.18 24.78
CA THR A 84 2.18 -11.59 24.34
C THR A 84 0.99 -12.00 23.47
N LEU A 85 0.00 -11.11 23.30
CA LEU A 85 -1.19 -11.38 22.50
C LEU A 85 -0.91 -11.16 21.00
N ASN A 86 -1.51 -12.02 20.19
CA ASN A 86 -1.52 -11.86 18.74
C ASN A 86 -2.69 -10.97 18.29
N LEU A 87 -2.66 -10.49 17.06
CA LEU A 87 -3.77 -9.71 16.50
C LEU A 87 -5.09 -10.50 16.44
N SER A 88 -5.05 -11.83 16.30
CA SER A 88 -6.21 -12.73 16.40
C SER A 88 -6.93 -12.66 17.75
N ASP A 89 -6.17 -12.45 18.81
CA ASP A 89 -6.68 -12.42 20.20
C ASP A 89 -7.48 -11.13 20.50
N LEU A 90 -7.36 -10.12 19.63
CA LEU A 90 -8.10 -8.86 19.75
C LEU A 90 -9.62 -9.05 19.68
N ASN A 91 -10.08 -10.10 18.99
CA ASN A 91 -11.49 -10.42 18.83
C ASN A 91 -12.02 -11.39 19.91
N ASP A 92 -11.16 -11.86 20.82
CA ASP A 92 -11.56 -12.76 21.89
C ASP A 92 -12.10 -11.97 23.08
N ASP A 93 -13.44 -11.99 23.25
CA ASP A 93 -14.13 -11.31 24.34
C ASP A 93 -13.89 -11.95 25.72
N SER A 94 -13.35 -13.17 25.78
CA SER A 94 -12.98 -13.83 27.02
C SER A 94 -11.75 -13.21 27.68
N ILE A 95 -10.92 -12.51 26.90
CA ILE A 95 -9.71 -11.85 27.41
C ILE A 95 -10.09 -10.54 28.11
N GLN A 96 -10.14 -10.58 29.42
CA GLN A 96 -10.41 -9.45 30.29
C GLN A 96 -9.10 -8.88 30.84
N ILE A 97 -8.74 -7.66 30.41
CA ILE A 97 -7.57 -6.93 30.91
C ILE A 97 -8.04 -5.55 31.38
N ASN A 98 -7.90 -5.31 32.69
CA ASN A 98 -8.15 -3.98 33.24
C ASN A 98 -6.97 -3.07 32.91
N HIS A 99 -7.12 -2.31 31.87
CA HIS A 99 -6.17 -1.28 31.46
C HIS A 99 -6.92 0.01 31.16
N ASN A 100 -6.80 0.93 32.07
CA ASN A 100 -7.22 2.33 31.84
C ASN A 100 -5.98 3.08 31.34
N GLY A 101 -5.72 2.99 30.05
CA GLY A 101 -4.59 3.73 29.45
C GLY A 101 -4.71 5.21 29.72
N ASN A 102 -3.57 5.88 29.91
CA ASN A 102 -3.49 7.32 30.18
C ASN A 102 -4.16 8.21 29.13
N ARG A 103 -4.65 7.60 28.02
CA ARG A 103 -5.23 8.29 26.84
C ARG A 103 -6.70 7.99 26.61
N GLY A 104 -7.35 7.27 27.54
CA GLY A 104 -8.75 6.85 27.40
C GLY A 104 -8.98 5.82 26.28
N MET A 105 -7.93 5.16 25.79
CA MET A 105 -8.01 4.02 24.87
C MET A 105 -8.05 2.70 25.68
N SER A 106 -8.82 1.73 25.18
CA SER A 106 -8.70 0.36 25.71
C SER A 106 -7.35 -0.24 25.32
N TRP A 107 -6.96 -1.31 26.01
CA TRP A 107 -5.75 -2.05 25.65
C TRP A 107 -5.79 -2.59 24.21
N ARG A 108 -6.99 -2.99 23.74
CA ARG A 108 -7.21 -3.47 22.37
C ARG A 108 -6.90 -2.39 21.32
N ALA A 109 -7.50 -1.22 21.50
CA ALA A 109 -7.28 -0.09 20.60
C ALA A 109 -5.81 0.37 20.61
N GLN A 110 -5.18 0.39 21.79
CA GLN A 110 -3.78 0.78 21.93
C GLN A 110 -2.84 -0.24 21.27
N LEU A 111 -3.07 -1.54 21.46
CA LEU A 111 -2.30 -2.60 20.83
C LEU A 111 -2.47 -2.57 19.31
N LEU A 112 -3.70 -2.47 18.81
CA LEU A 112 -3.95 -2.41 17.38
C LEU A 112 -3.30 -1.17 16.75
N LEU A 113 -3.42 0.00 17.39
CA LEU A 113 -2.79 1.23 16.92
C LEU A 113 -1.26 1.09 16.85
N SER A 114 -0.65 0.48 17.88
CA SER A 114 0.80 0.25 17.88
C SER A 114 1.26 -0.59 16.68
N HIS A 115 0.51 -1.61 16.32
CA HIS A 115 0.79 -2.44 15.15
C HIS A 115 0.51 -1.74 13.81
N LEU A 116 -0.45 -0.83 13.75
CA LEU A 116 -0.81 -0.11 12.52
C LEU A 116 0.17 1.03 12.19
N LEU A 117 0.80 1.66 13.18
CA LEU A 117 1.71 2.78 12.95
C LEU A 117 2.86 2.43 11.99
N PRO A 118 3.60 1.32 12.12
CA PRO A 118 4.66 0.94 11.20
C PRO A 118 4.17 0.20 9.94
N PHE A 119 2.85 0.11 9.69
CA PHE A 119 2.28 -0.64 8.57
C PHE A 119 2.93 -0.33 7.23
N HIS A 120 2.96 0.93 6.83
CA HIS A 120 3.55 1.32 5.53
C HIS A 120 5.04 1.01 5.42
N HIS A 121 5.77 1.00 6.53
CA HIS A 121 7.17 0.61 6.53
C HIS A 121 7.33 -0.89 6.32
N ARG A 122 6.49 -1.70 6.98
CA ARG A 122 6.50 -3.16 6.78
C ARG A 122 6.11 -3.55 5.36
N GLU A 123 5.07 -2.94 4.79
CA GLU A 123 4.65 -3.15 3.40
C GLU A 123 5.76 -2.81 2.40
N ALA A 124 6.50 -1.75 2.64
CA ALA A 124 7.60 -1.35 1.78
C ALA A 124 8.79 -2.32 1.82
N LYS A 125 8.96 -3.13 2.88
CA LYS A 125 10.13 -4.02 3.04
C LYS A 125 10.28 -5.00 1.88
N VAL A 126 9.19 -5.59 1.40
CA VAL A 126 9.23 -6.58 0.29
C VAL A 126 9.80 -5.94 -0.98
N LEU A 127 9.37 -4.73 -1.32
CA LEU A 127 9.86 -4.00 -2.49
C LEU A 127 11.35 -3.68 -2.37
N TRP A 128 11.80 -3.28 -1.17
CA TRP A 128 13.20 -2.99 -0.90
C TRP A 128 14.07 -4.24 -0.88
N TRP A 129 13.57 -5.36 -0.37
CA TRP A 129 14.30 -6.63 -0.40
C TRP A 129 14.52 -7.09 -1.84
N ASN A 130 13.49 -7.10 -2.67
CA ASN A 130 13.62 -7.45 -4.09
C ASN A 130 14.64 -6.54 -4.81
N TYR A 131 14.61 -5.24 -4.48
CA TYR A 131 15.57 -4.29 -5.05
C TYR A 131 17.02 -4.60 -4.62
N PHE A 132 17.27 -4.89 -3.33
CA PHE A 132 18.61 -5.25 -2.86
C PHE A 132 19.07 -6.60 -3.41
N ASP A 133 18.18 -7.57 -3.48
CA ASP A 133 18.43 -8.88 -4.07
C ASP A 133 18.87 -8.76 -5.55
N ARG A 134 18.15 -7.95 -6.33
CA ARG A 134 18.54 -7.61 -7.71
C ARG A 134 19.93 -6.96 -7.80
N LYS A 135 20.29 -6.13 -6.86
CA LYS A 135 21.63 -5.52 -6.81
C LYS A 135 22.72 -6.55 -6.53
N ASP A 136 22.46 -7.48 -5.63
CA ASP A 136 23.39 -8.55 -5.31
C ASP A 136 23.56 -9.50 -6.50
N ILE A 137 22.48 -9.87 -7.19
CA ILE A 137 22.50 -10.64 -8.42
C ILE A 137 23.25 -9.90 -9.53
N ALA A 138 22.95 -8.62 -9.77
CA ALA A 138 23.63 -7.80 -10.78
C ALA A 138 25.14 -7.70 -10.55
N SER A 139 25.60 -7.81 -9.31
CA SER A 139 27.02 -7.78 -8.97
C SER A 139 27.71 -9.13 -9.15
N SER A 140 26.98 -10.25 -9.14
CA SER A 140 27.50 -11.61 -9.20
C SER A 140 27.27 -12.29 -10.55
N ASN A 141 26.04 -12.24 -11.07
CA ASN A 141 25.64 -12.87 -12.33
C ASN A 141 24.42 -12.14 -12.93
N SER A 142 24.66 -11.07 -13.66
CA SER A 142 23.60 -10.22 -14.19
C SER A 142 22.70 -10.91 -15.22
N ASP A 143 23.17 -11.98 -15.88
CA ASP A 143 22.38 -12.74 -16.85
C ASP A 143 21.11 -13.37 -16.23
N GLU A 144 21.12 -13.63 -14.91
CA GLU A 144 19.93 -14.11 -14.20
C GLU A 144 18.79 -13.07 -14.16
N LEU A 145 19.10 -11.80 -14.42
CA LEU A 145 18.11 -10.71 -14.42
C LEU A 145 17.43 -10.48 -15.78
N LEU A 146 17.81 -11.23 -16.83
CA LEU A 146 17.19 -11.10 -18.16
C LEU A 146 15.68 -11.38 -18.16
N GLU A 147 15.19 -12.23 -17.25
CA GLU A 147 13.78 -12.55 -17.11
C GLU A 147 13.05 -11.66 -16.08
N ASP A 148 13.77 -10.76 -15.38
CA ASP A 148 13.16 -9.87 -14.40
C ASP A 148 12.53 -8.65 -15.07
N SER A 149 11.22 -8.57 -15.06
CA SER A 149 10.45 -7.51 -15.74
C SER A 149 10.65 -6.08 -15.18
N GLU A 150 11.34 -5.93 -14.04
CA GLU A 150 11.66 -4.63 -13.42
C GLU A 150 13.16 -4.26 -13.56
N VAL A 151 13.90 -4.97 -14.43
CA VAL A 151 15.30 -4.73 -14.70
C VAL A 151 15.53 -4.65 -16.21
N ILE A 152 16.37 -3.73 -16.66
CA ILE A 152 16.89 -3.70 -18.02
C ILE A 152 18.34 -4.23 -17.95
N GLU A 153 18.58 -5.42 -18.49
CA GLU A 153 19.91 -6.01 -18.52
C GLU A 153 20.60 -5.71 -19.84
N GLY A 154 21.91 -5.58 -19.79
CA GLY A 154 22.76 -5.39 -20.98
C GLY A 154 22.55 -4.04 -21.69
N ALA A 155 22.05 -3.02 -20.98
CA ALA A 155 21.85 -1.70 -21.56
C ALA A 155 23.18 -1.04 -21.97
N ILE A 156 23.29 -0.60 -23.23
CA ILE A 156 24.51 0.00 -23.80
C ILE A 156 24.25 1.47 -24.14
N TRP A 157 25.05 2.35 -23.56
CA TRP A 157 24.99 3.76 -23.85
C TRP A 157 25.25 4.05 -25.35
N GLN A 158 24.43 4.92 -25.95
CA GLN A 158 24.53 5.30 -27.35
C GLN A 158 25.02 6.75 -27.53
N LYS A 159 24.29 7.70 -26.92
CA LYS A 159 24.56 9.13 -27.04
C LYS A 159 24.02 9.90 -25.88
N SER A 160 24.47 11.15 -25.75
CA SER A 160 23.87 12.13 -24.84
C SER A 160 23.49 13.40 -25.57
N GLU A 161 22.44 14.06 -25.08
CA GLU A 161 21.97 15.36 -25.55
C GLU A 161 21.73 16.27 -24.35
N SER A 162 22.34 17.44 -24.35
CA SER A 162 22.17 18.43 -23.30
C SER A 162 21.00 19.36 -23.65
N ARG A 163 20.02 19.48 -22.76
CA ARG A 163 18.88 20.40 -22.90
C ARG A 163 18.87 21.39 -21.76
N LYS A 164 18.91 22.69 -22.12
CA LYS A 164 18.94 23.79 -21.19
C LYS A 164 17.70 24.64 -21.31
N SER A 165 17.11 24.98 -20.16
CA SER A 165 16.08 26.02 -20.05
C SER A 165 16.64 27.23 -19.29
N ALA A 166 15.88 28.34 -19.21
CA ALA A 166 16.31 29.57 -18.51
C ALA A 166 16.71 29.37 -17.04
N ARG A 167 16.23 28.30 -16.38
CA ARG A 167 16.45 28.06 -14.93
C ARG A 167 17.01 26.68 -14.62
N THR A 168 16.99 25.73 -15.53
CA THR A 168 17.41 24.34 -15.28
C THR A 168 18.05 23.76 -16.53
N GLY A 169 18.89 22.77 -16.38
CA GLY A 169 19.45 21.99 -17.46
C GLY A 169 19.57 20.51 -17.07
N ALA A 170 19.62 19.65 -18.06
CA ALA A 170 19.80 18.22 -17.86
C ALA A 170 20.48 17.61 -19.10
N ASP A 171 21.25 16.55 -18.87
CA ASP A 171 21.74 15.67 -19.92
C ASP A 171 20.78 14.49 -20.05
N PHE A 172 20.44 14.17 -21.30
CA PHE A 172 19.60 13.02 -21.63
C PHE A 172 20.49 11.96 -22.26
N HIS A 173 20.55 10.80 -21.66
CA HIS A 173 21.37 9.67 -22.09
C HIS A 173 20.49 8.60 -22.70
N LEU A 174 20.72 8.28 -23.96
CA LEU A 174 20.04 7.19 -24.63
C LEU A 174 20.87 5.91 -24.47
N PHE A 175 20.19 4.86 -24.00
CA PHE A 175 20.71 3.50 -23.94
C PHE A 175 19.88 2.59 -24.83
N LYS A 176 20.52 1.59 -25.40
CA LYS A 176 19.86 0.47 -26.10
C LYS A 176 20.02 -0.82 -25.33
N PHE A 177 18.96 -1.61 -25.35
CA PHE A 177 18.89 -2.94 -24.73
C PHE A 177 18.20 -3.93 -25.69
N ASP A 178 18.19 -5.23 -25.36
CA ASP A 178 17.49 -6.24 -26.15
C ASP A 178 15.97 -6.05 -26.04
N PRO A 179 15.25 -5.76 -27.15
CA PRO A 179 13.80 -5.54 -27.13
C PRO A 179 12.98 -6.82 -26.81
N ASN A 180 13.61 -8.00 -26.76
CA ASN A 180 12.94 -9.22 -26.37
C ASN A 180 12.80 -9.40 -24.84
N GLN A 181 13.32 -8.48 -24.02
CA GLN A 181 13.09 -8.49 -22.59
C GLN A 181 11.64 -8.13 -22.28
N ASP A 182 10.93 -8.95 -21.48
CA ASP A 182 9.55 -8.68 -21.05
C ASP A 182 9.54 -7.67 -19.89
N LEU A 183 9.47 -6.38 -20.22
CA LEU A 183 9.56 -5.29 -19.25
C LEU A 183 8.18 -4.84 -18.75
N LYS A 184 8.07 -4.62 -17.44
CA LYS A 184 6.93 -3.96 -16.76
C LYS A 184 7.34 -2.62 -16.16
N LEU A 185 8.19 -1.89 -16.89
CA LEU A 185 8.69 -0.58 -16.53
C LEU A 185 7.82 0.48 -17.21
N ASN A 186 6.71 0.85 -16.61
CA ASN A 186 5.89 1.94 -17.14
C ASN A 186 6.54 3.27 -16.79
N SER A 187 7.08 3.96 -17.78
CA SER A 187 7.24 5.41 -17.73
C SER A 187 5.81 5.98 -17.71
N SER A 188 5.42 6.61 -16.62
CA SER A 188 4.04 6.98 -16.33
C SER A 188 3.37 7.68 -17.53
N GLN A 189 2.31 7.08 -18.06
CA GLN A 189 1.39 7.73 -18.98
C GLN A 189 0.64 8.92 -18.33
N ASP A 190 0.67 9.05 -16.99
CA ASP A 190 -0.09 10.04 -16.22
C ASP A 190 0.74 11.19 -15.63
N GLY A 191 2.01 11.33 -15.99
CA GLY A 191 2.83 12.50 -15.61
C GLY A 191 3.15 12.67 -14.12
N VAL A 192 2.77 11.74 -13.23
CA VAL A 192 2.85 11.91 -11.78
C VAL A 192 3.87 10.99 -11.09
N SER A 193 4.16 9.82 -11.61
CA SER A 193 5.19 8.96 -11.01
C SER A 193 6.47 8.96 -11.85
N ARG A 194 7.55 9.43 -11.24
CA ARG A 194 8.88 9.34 -11.85
C ARG A 194 9.37 7.92 -11.71
N LEU A 195 9.70 7.28 -12.83
CA LEU A 195 10.43 6.03 -12.82
C LEU A 195 11.91 6.37 -12.59
N THR A 196 12.45 5.94 -11.46
CA THR A 196 13.88 6.07 -11.18
C THR A 196 14.54 4.71 -11.36
N LEU A 197 15.58 4.66 -12.18
CA LEU A 197 16.43 3.49 -12.36
C LEU A 197 17.78 3.72 -11.68
N GLU A 198 18.37 2.65 -11.14
CA GLU A 198 19.73 2.67 -10.62
C GLU A 198 20.64 1.92 -11.59
N ILE A 199 21.75 2.54 -11.96
CA ILE A 199 22.82 1.87 -12.71
C ILE A 199 23.59 1.00 -11.70
N ALA A 200 23.43 -0.31 -11.78
CA ALA A 200 23.96 -1.25 -10.78
C ALA A 200 25.47 -1.09 -10.53
N SER A 201 26.24 -0.90 -11.59
CA SER A 201 27.73 -0.81 -11.52
C SER A 201 28.24 0.45 -10.82
N THR A 202 27.47 1.54 -10.79
CA THR A 202 27.89 2.82 -10.22
C THR A 202 27.06 3.27 -9.02
N GLY A 203 25.89 2.63 -8.80
CA GLY A 203 24.91 3.05 -7.79
C GLY A 203 24.20 4.38 -8.11
N LEU A 204 24.40 4.91 -9.33
CA LEU A 204 23.77 6.18 -9.74
C LEU A 204 22.27 5.97 -9.96
N LYS A 205 21.46 6.73 -9.22
CA LYS A 205 19.99 6.76 -9.38
C LYS A 205 19.61 7.91 -10.32
N ILE A 206 18.86 7.59 -11.37
CA ILE A 206 18.58 8.48 -12.47
C ILE A 206 17.14 8.28 -12.96
N ASP A 207 16.47 9.38 -13.33
CA ASP A 207 15.08 9.30 -13.80
C ASP A 207 15.02 8.80 -15.24
N ALA A 208 14.23 7.76 -15.51
CA ALA A 208 13.85 7.36 -16.85
C ALA A 208 12.69 8.24 -17.33
N VAL A 209 12.86 8.89 -18.47
CA VAL A 209 11.86 9.80 -19.03
C VAL A 209 11.09 9.18 -20.19
N GLU A 210 11.67 8.17 -20.82
CA GLU A 210 11.09 7.46 -21.95
C GLU A 210 11.66 6.05 -22.02
N ILE A 211 10.78 5.07 -22.22
CA ILE A 211 11.15 3.68 -22.52
C ILE A 211 10.34 3.28 -23.73
N ASP A 212 11.03 2.79 -24.75
CA ASP A 212 10.45 2.23 -25.97
C ASP A 212 10.83 0.76 -26.04
N ASP A 213 9.93 -0.10 -25.59
CA ASP A 213 10.15 -1.55 -25.48
C ASP A 213 10.32 -2.16 -26.87
N ASP A 214 9.58 -1.66 -27.89
CA ASP A 214 9.62 -2.17 -29.25
C ASP A 214 10.99 -1.92 -29.92
N ARG A 215 11.63 -0.80 -29.59
CA ARG A 215 12.95 -0.42 -30.10
C ARG A 215 14.09 -0.84 -29.19
N GLY A 216 13.79 -1.28 -27.97
CA GLY A 216 14.79 -1.54 -26.95
C GLY A 216 15.57 -0.27 -26.57
N GLU A 217 14.88 0.85 -26.38
CA GLU A 217 15.52 2.14 -26.08
C GLU A 217 15.00 2.70 -24.74
N VAL A 218 15.93 3.19 -23.92
CA VAL A 218 15.60 3.94 -22.70
C VAL A 218 16.37 5.24 -22.63
N THR A 219 15.65 6.34 -22.34
CA THR A 219 16.23 7.68 -22.17
C THR A 219 16.26 8.04 -20.70
N LEU A 220 17.46 8.24 -20.15
CA LEU A 220 17.70 8.62 -18.76
C LEU A 220 18.04 10.11 -18.68
N LYS A 221 17.42 10.81 -17.69
CA LYS A 221 17.60 12.25 -17.48
C LYS A 221 18.51 12.51 -16.29
N TYR A 222 19.68 13.06 -16.56
CA TYR A 222 20.66 13.50 -15.55
C TYR A 222 20.48 15.01 -15.29
N PRO A 223 19.91 15.43 -14.14
CA PRO A 223 19.72 16.85 -13.87
C PRO A 223 21.04 17.52 -13.49
N TRP A 224 21.27 18.72 -14.00
CA TRP A 224 22.44 19.52 -13.61
C TRP A 224 22.29 20.03 -12.18
N SER A 225 23.35 19.92 -11.37
CA SER A 225 23.33 20.34 -9.97
C SER A 225 23.23 21.88 -9.85
N LYS A 226 22.35 22.34 -8.97
CA LYS A 226 22.23 23.77 -8.61
C LYS A 226 23.26 24.24 -7.58
N LYS A 227 24.08 23.34 -7.00
CA LYS A 227 24.90 23.65 -5.81
C LYS A 227 26.05 24.63 -6.03
N GLU A 228 26.43 24.90 -7.27
CA GLU A 228 27.61 25.74 -7.55
C GLU A 228 27.27 26.79 -8.60
N ASN A 229 26.33 27.61 -8.60
CA ASN A 229 26.12 28.71 -9.56
C ASN A 229 26.82 28.58 -10.96
N ARG A 230 27.41 27.44 -11.23
CA ARG A 230 28.08 27.02 -12.46
C ARG A 230 27.43 25.74 -12.94
N ILE A 231 26.62 25.90 -13.96
CA ILE A 231 26.12 24.77 -14.76
C ILE A 231 27.36 24.19 -15.44
N LYS A 232 27.89 23.06 -14.93
CA LYS A 232 28.91 22.32 -15.64
C LYS A 232 28.22 21.50 -16.73
N GLU A 233 28.32 22.00 -17.96
CA GLU A 233 27.96 21.20 -19.15
C GLU A 233 28.88 19.97 -19.22
N GLY A 234 28.27 18.78 -19.43
CA GLY A 234 29.01 17.55 -19.74
C GLY A 234 29.55 16.73 -18.56
N ALA A 235 29.17 17.02 -17.32
CA ALA A 235 29.60 16.24 -16.18
C ALA A 235 28.62 15.12 -15.80
N SER A 236 28.43 14.17 -16.70
CA SER A 236 27.67 12.93 -16.42
C SER A 236 28.58 11.88 -15.77
N GLU A 237 29.05 12.18 -14.55
CA GLU A 237 29.84 11.23 -13.77
C GLU A 237 28.97 10.01 -13.42
N GLY A 238 29.53 8.81 -13.58
CA GLY A 238 28.84 7.57 -13.24
C GLY A 238 27.95 6.98 -14.36
N ILE A 239 27.96 7.56 -15.56
CA ILE A 239 27.32 6.97 -16.74
C ILE A 239 28.28 6.03 -17.46
N PRO A 240 28.09 4.68 -17.39
CA PRO A 240 28.95 3.73 -18.06
C PRO A 240 28.77 3.79 -19.58
N LYS A 241 29.83 3.50 -20.32
CA LYS A 241 29.81 3.42 -21.78
C LYS A 241 29.66 1.99 -22.31
N GLY A 242 29.98 1.00 -21.47
CA GLY A 242 29.80 -0.42 -21.76
C GLY A 242 28.42 -0.92 -21.29
N PRO A 243 28.17 -2.23 -21.46
CA PRO A 243 26.95 -2.84 -20.98
C PRO A 243 26.74 -2.62 -19.48
N CYS A 244 25.53 -2.35 -19.09
CA CYS A 244 25.17 -2.15 -17.69
C CYS A 244 23.75 -2.62 -17.40
N THR A 245 23.50 -2.92 -16.14
CA THR A 245 22.19 -3.31 -15.61
C THR A 245 21.52 -2.08 -15.02
N LEU A 246 20.26 -1.84 -15.41
CA LEU A 246 19.43 -0.76 -14.89
C LEU A 246 18.31 -1.37 -14.04
N ILE A 247 18.32 -1.10 -12.74
CA ILE A 247 17.40 -1.68 -11.77
C ILE A 247 16.37 -0.63 -11.34
N LYS A 248 15.08 -0.97 -11.38
CA LYS A 248 14.01 -0.10 -10.88
C LYS A 248 14.17 0.15 -9.39
N VAL A 249 14.27 1.43 -9.02
CA VAL A 249 14.29 1.84 -7.62
C VAL A 249 12.85 1.87 -7.09
N PRO A 250 12.56 1.23 -5.95
CA PRO A 250 11.23 1.29 -5.36
C PRO A 250 10.78 2.72 -5.11
N SER A 251 9.61 3.08 -5.62
CA SER A 251 9.02 4.38 -5.35
C SER A 251 8.39 4.41 -3.96
N ASP A 252 8.69 5.44 -3.18
CA ASP A 252 8.11 5.62 -1.85
C ASP A 252 6.77 6.36 -1.92
N ILE A 253 5.79 5.71 -2.55
CA ILE A 253 4.43 6.27 -2.72
C ILE A 253 3.77 6.55 -1.37
N ALA A 254 4.08 5.77 -0.35
CA ALA A 254 3.52 5.91 0.98
C ALA A 254 4.17 7.03 1.82
N LYS A 255 5.24 7.67 1.35
CA LYS A 255 5.94 8.73 2.10
C LYS A 255 5.01 9.85 2.59
N PRO A 256 4.16 10.46 1.75
CA PRO A 256 3.24 11.52 2.22
C PRO A 256 2.23 11.02 3.26
N LEU A 257 1.80 9.75 3.13
CA LEU A 257 0.89 9.11 4.10
C LEU A 257 1.59 8.91 5.44
N ARG A 258 2.83 8.39 5.43
CA ARG A 258 3.63 8.20 6.64
C ARG A 258 3.91 9.51 7.37
N GLU A 259 4.30 10.56 6.65
CA GLU A 259 4.56 11.88 7.24
C GLU A 259 3.31 12.46 7.89
N ARG A 260 2.15 12.33 7.23
CA ARG A 260 0.86 12.78 7.80
C ARG A 260 0.42 11.93 8.99
N LEU A 261 0.58 10.61 8.90
CA LEU A 261 0.29 9.69 10.00
C LEU A 261 1.17 9.99 11.20
N GLN A 262 2.46 10.23 11.01
CA GLN A 262 3.39 10.60 12.09
C GLN A 262 2.93 11.85 12.84
N ILE A 263 2.60 12.94 12.12
CA ILE A 263 2.14 14.19 12.73
C ILE A 263 0.86 13.96 13.55
N LYS A 264 -0.09 13.16 13.01
CA LYS A 264 -1.35 12.84 13.69
C LYS A 264 -1.12 11.94 14.89
N ALA A 265 -0.40 10.84 14.72
CA ALA A 265 -0.10 9.90 15.79
C ALA A 265 0.63 10.57 16.94
N ASP A 266 1.65 11.40 16.65
CA ASP A 266 2.36 12.15 17.66
C ASP A 266 1.41 13.04 18.48
N SER A 267 0.51 13.76 17.82
CA SER A 267 -0.48 14.59 18.50
C SER A 267 -1.46 13.80 19.38
N TRP A 268 -1.87 12.61 18.98
CA TRP A 268 -2.74 11.72 19.75
C TRP A 268 -2.02 11.09 20.92
N ILE A 269 -0.80 10.59 20.69
CA ILE A 269 0.01 9.89 21.71
C ILE A 269 0.50 10.85 22.79
N ASN A 270 0.84 12.09 22.44
CA ASN A 270 1.26 13.10 23.38
C ASN A 270 0.09 13.90 24.00
N GLY A 271 -1.15 13.53 23.67
CA GLY A 271 -2.37 14.09 24.27
C GLY A 271 -2.68 15.53 23.86
N THR A 272 -1.99 16.08 22.83
CA THR A 272 -2.28 17.45 22.33
C THR A 272 -3.58 17.50 21.53
N ARG A 273 -4.01 16.37 21.00
CA ARG A 273 -5.33 16.18 20.34
C ARG A 273 -5.94 14.84 20.75
N LYS A 274 -7.26 14.81 20.81
CA LYS A 274 -8.01 13.56 20.99
C LYS A 274 -8.00 12.76 19.67
N LEU A 275 -7.98 11.45 19.80
CA LEU A 275 -8.23 10.55 18.69
C LEU A 275 -9.67 10.77 18.19
N PRO A 276 -9.92 10.93 16.87
CA PRO A 276 -11.27 11.06 16.33
C PRO A 276 -12.15 9.86 16.72
N THR A 277 -13.40 10.12 17.10
CA THR A 277 -14.34 9.09 17.57
C THR A 277 -14.48 7.94 16.59
N ALA A 278 -14.61 8.24 15.30
CA ALA A 278 -14.71 7.22 14.25
C ALA A 278 -13.48 6.30 14.18
N ILE A 279 -12.27 6.87 14.31
CA ILE A 279 -11.02 6.05 14.33
C ILE A 279 -10.96 5.22 15.61
N TYR A 280 -11.36 5.80 16.75
CA TYR A 280 -11.41 5.08 18.01
C TYR A 280 -12.37 3.90 17.95
N GLN A 281 -13.58 4.09 17.40
CA GLN A 281 -14.56 3.02 17.18
C GLN A 281 -14.01 1.89 16.31
N LEU A 282 -13.28 2.25 15.25
CA LEU A 282 -12.62 1.27 14.36
C LEU A 282 -11.57 0.44 15.11
N LEU A 283 -10.73 1.10 15.91
CA LEU A 283 -9.70 0.44 16.70
C LEU A 283 -10.26 -0.45 17.81
N GLU A 284 -11.40 -0.08 18.40
CA GLU A 284 -12.11 -0.86 19.41
C GLU A 284 -12.86 -2.06 18.82
N SER A 285 -13.00 -2.13 17.48
CA SER A 285 -13.82 -3.14 16.80
C SER A 285 -15.24 -3.26 17.35
N LYS A 286 -15.76 -2.15 17.93
CA LYS A 286 -17.11 -2.14 18.51
C LYS A 286 -18.15 -2.04 17.41
N PRO A 287 -19.21 -2.86 17.48
CA PRO A 287 -20.31 -2.73 16.53
C PRO A 287 -20.96 -1.35 16.65
N VAL A 288 -21.19 -0.73 15.51
CA VAL A 288 -21.90 0.54 15.45
C VAL A 288 -23.36 0.33 15.90
N LYS A 289 -23.85 1.20 16.78
CA LYS A 289 -25.23 1.13 17.26
C LYS A 289 -26.20 1.20 16.08
N GLY A 290 -27.21 0.36 16.07
CA GLY A 290 -28.20 0.30 14.99
C GLY A 290 -27.74 -0.42 13.71
N LEU A 291 -26.48 -0.84 13.59
CA LEU A 291 -25.97 -1.50 12.38
C LEU A 291 -26.68 -2.83 12.07
N LYS A 292 -27.08 -3.59 13.10
CA LYS A 292 -27.82 -4.86 12.92
C LYS A 292 -29.19 -4.63 12.28
N GLU A 293 -29.89 -3.57 12.69
CA GLU A 293 -31.18 -3.19 12.13
C GLU A 293 -31.03 -2.64 10.72
N LEU A 294 -30.01 -1.82 10.47
CA LEU A 294 -29.66 -1.37 9.13
C LEU A 294 -29.41 -2.54 8.19
N ASN A 295 -28.61 -3.52 8.59
CA ASN A 295 -28.31 -4.70 7.79
C ASN A 295 -29.55 -5.54 7.47
N LYS A 296 -30.50 -5.65 8.41
CA LYS A 296 -31.76 -6.33 8.18
C LYS A 296 -32.58 -5.62 7.11
N ASN A 297 -32.73 -4.31 7.21
CA ASN A 297 -33.48 -3.48 6.26
C ASN A 297 -32.85 -3.54 4.85
N ILE A 298 -31.53 -3.59 4.76
CA ILE A 298 -30.79 -3.74 3.50
C ILE A 298 -31.08 -5.10 2.82
N GLN A 299 -31.20 -6.17 3.61
CA GLN A 299 -31.52 -7.50 3.08
C GLN A 299 -32.94 -7.61 2.56
N GLU A 300 -33.88 -6.84 3.12
CA GLU A 300 -35.28 -6.82 2.69
C GLU A 300 -35.46 -6.07 1.36
N ASP A 301 -34.76 -4.96 1.14
CA ASP A 301 -34.81 -4.18 -0.11
C ASP A 301 -33.47 -3.52 -0.44
N PRO A 302 -32.65 -4.13 -1.32
CA PRO A 302 -31.37 -3.57 -1.72
C PRO A 302 -31.43 -2.23 -2.45
N GLU A 303 -32.54 -1.90 -3.11
CA GLU A 303 -32.64 -0.65 -3.89
C GLU A 303 -32.71 0.60 -2.99
N ILE A 304 -33.08 0.45 -1.74
CA ILE A 304 -33.14 1.55 -0.79
C ILE A 304 -31.84 1.76 -0.01
N ILE A 305 -30.81 0.91 -0.24
CA ILE A 305 -29.50 0.99 0.46
C ILE A 305 -28.94 2.42 0.51
N PRO A 306 -28.84 3.16 -0.60
CA PRO A 306 -28.26 4.51 -0.58
C PRO A 306 -28.97 5.45 0.39
N LYS A 307 -30.29 5.41 0.40
CA LYS A 307 -31.12 6.23 1.27
C LYS A 307 -31.00 5.81 2.73
N LEU A 308 -31.06 4.51 3.02
CA LEU A 308 -30.90 4.00 4.38
C LEU A 308 -29.56 4.37 4.99
N LEU A 309 -28.48 4.31 4.20
CA LEU A 309 -27.15 4.72 4.65
C LEU A 309 -27.09 6.23 4.93
N ALA A 310 -27.71 7.05 4.08
CA ALA A 310 -27.76 8.50 4.29
C ALA A 310 -28.55 8.86 5.54
N ASP A 311 -29.74 8.29 5.73
CA ASP A 311 -30.58 8.48 6.91
C ASP A 311 -29.90 7.99 8.20
N PHE A 312 -29.12 6.91 8.11
CA PHE A 312 -28.36 6.38 9.24
C PHE A 312 -27.25 7.34 9.65
N LEU A 313 -26.45 7.84 8.69
CA LEU A 313 -25.36 8.80 8.95
C LEU A 313 -25.86 10.17 9.40
N GLU A 314 -27.09 10.52 9.07
CA GLU A 314 -27.70 11.77 9.59
C GLU A 314 -27.99 11.67 11.09
N LYS A 315 -28.36 10.49 11.59
CA LYS A 315 -28.68 10.22 13.00
C LYS A 315 -27.46 9.95 13.87
N GLU A 316 -26.46 9.25 13.32
CA GLU A 316 -25.27 8.80 14.03
C GLU A 316 -24.04 9.61 13.58
N PHE A 317 -23.79 10.72 14.26
CA PHE A 317 -22.60 11.55 14.02
C PHE A 317 -21.30 10.83 14.42
N GLU A 318 -20.22 11.09 13.69
CA GLU A 318 -18.88 10.57 13.97
C GLU A 318 -18.80 9.04 13.98
N THR A 319 -19.43 8.38 13.03
CA THR A 319 -19.40 6.91 12.90
C THR A 319 -18.65 6.46 11.65
N ILE A 320 -18.30 5.17 11.61
CA ILE A 320 -17.73 4.48 10.47
C ILE A 320 -18.65 3.35 10.03
N ILE A 321 -18.93 3.27 8.72
CA ILE A 321 -19.67 2.17 8.11
C ILE A 321 -18.74 1.50 7.09
N ALA A 322 -18.48 0.20 7.24
CA ALA A 322 -17.75 -0.60 6.30
C ALA A 322 -18.72 -1.30 5.34
N LEU A 323 -18.61 -1.02 4.04
CA LEU A 323 -19.37 -1.70 2.99
C LEU A 323 -18.48 -2.78 2.35
N GLN A 324 -18.81 -4.04 2.57
CA GLN A 324 -18.13 -5.16 1.99
C GLN A 324 -18.95 -5.72 0.81
N GLY A 325 -18.27 -6.10 -0.24
CA GLY A 325 -18.87 -6.82 -1.37
C GLY A 325 -17.78 -7.30 -2.33
N PRO A 326 -17.91 -8.52 -2.90
CA PRO A 326 -16.99 -9.01 -3.91
C PRO A 326 -16.90 -8.11 -5.15
N PRO A 327 -15.92 -8.30 -6.02
CA PRO A 327 -15.89 -7.64 -7.32
C PRO A 327 -17.21 -7.89 -8.10
N GLY A 328 -17.71 -6.89 -8.83
CA GLY A 328 -18.93 -7.00 -9.64
C GLY A 328 -20.26 -6.88 -8.88
N THR A 329 -20.28 -6.73 -7.55
CA THR A 329 -21.52 -6.62 -6.75
C THR A 329 -22.18 -5.24 -6.78
N GLY A 330 -21.71 -4.32 -7.63
CA GLY A 330 -22.31 -3.00 -7.75
C GLY A 330 -21.94 -1.98 -6.65
N LYS A 331 -20.87 -2.23 -5.85
CA LYS A 331 -20.43 -1.31 -4.80
C LYS A 331 -20.30 0.14 -5.28
N SER A 332 -19.66 0.35 -6.42
CA SER A 332 -19.46 1.69 -6.98
C SER A 332 -20.79 2.35 -7.35
N SER A 333 -21.73 1.60 -7.92
CA SER A 333 -23.07 2.11 -8.25
C SER A 333 -23.85 2.50 -7.00
N VAL A 334 -23.85 1.65 -5.96
CA VAL A 334 -24.47 1.96 -4.66
C VAL A 334 -23.83 3.18 -4.04
N THR A 335 -22.48 3.28 -4.06
CA THR A 335 -21.76 4.43 -3.51
C THR A 335 -22.09 5.74 -4.26
N ALA A 336 -22.19 5.72 -5.59
CA ALA A 336 -22.56 6.90 -6.37
C ALA A 336 -23.98 7.39 -6.03
N LYS A 337 -24.96 6.46 -5.95
CA LYS A 337 -26.32 6.78 -5.51
C LYS A 337 -26.34 7.33 -4.06
N PHE A 338 -25.55 6.74 -3.16
CA PHE A 338 -25.40 7.19 -1.79
C PHE A 338 -24.83 8.61 -1.68
N ILE A 339 -23.80 8.93 -2.47
CA ILE A 339 -23.26 10.29 -2.60
C ILE A 339 -24.35 11.27 -3.02
N THR A 340 -25.20 10.87 -3.97
CA THR A 340 -26.31 11.69 -4.44
C THR A 340 -27.31 11.98 -3.31
N GLU A 341 -27.64 11.00 -2.47
CA GLU A 341 -28.50 11.22 -1.30
C GLU A 341 -27.86 12.16 -0.29
N LEU A 342 -26.55 12.04 -0.01
CA LEU A 342 -25.84 12.94 0.88
C LEU A 342 -25.80 14.39 0.36
N ILE A 343 -25.69 14.57 -0.96
CA ILE A 343 -25.76 15.89 -1.59
C ILE A 343 -27.16 16.52 -1.39
N LYS A 344 -28.23 15.74 -1.52
CA LYS A 344 -29.60 16.21 -1.23
C LYS A 344 -29.78 16.67 0.21
N LEU A 345 -28.99 16.11 1.13
CA LEU A 345 -28.96 16.49 2.55
C LEU A 345 -27.95 17.64 2.85
N ASP A 346 -27.44 18.31 1.83
CA ASP A 346 -26.45 19.41 1.92
C ASP A 346 -25.18 19.03 2.68
N LYS A 347 -24.74 17.76 2.57
CA LYS A 347 -23.51 17.29 3.21
C LYS A 347 -22.28 17.59 2.36
N LYS A 348 -21.18 17.97 3.00
CA LYS A 348 -19.88 18.11 2.37
C LYS A 348 -19.21 16.72 2.31
N ILE A 349 -18.87 16.29 1.10
CA ILE A 349 -18.37 14.93 0.84
C ILE A 349 -16.91 15.02 0.35
N ALA A 350 -16.05 14.19 0.92
CA ALA A 350 -14.70 13.95 0.41
C ALA A 350 -14.60 12.49 -0.07
N ILE A 351 -14.13 12.32 -1.30
CA ILE A 351 -13.91 11.00 -1.89
C ILE A 351 -12.40 10.77 -1.97
N SER A 352 -11.95 9.62 -1.51
CA SER A 352 -10.56 9.21 -1.55
C SER A 352 -10.43 7.78 -2.05
N SER A 353 -9.40 7.51 -2.85
CA SER A 353 -9.04 6.19 -3.32
C SER A 353 -7.53 6.14 -3.59
N ASN A 354 -6.99 4.95 -3.72
CA ASN A 354 -5.63 4.70 -4.20
C ASN A 354 -5.47 4.87 -5.72
N SER A 355 -6.56 5.11 -6.46
CA SER A 355 -6.59 5.29 -7.91
C SER A 355 -7.48 6.48 -8.30
N ASN A 356 -6.96 7.40 -9.11
CA ASN A 356 -7.74 8.49 -9.68
C ASN A 356 -8.87 7.97 -10.57
N GLN A 357 -8.65 6.86 -11.28
CA GLN A 357 -9.68 6.23 -12.10
C GLN A 357 -10.88 5.77 -11.27
N ALA A 358 -10.64 5.20 -10.07
CA ALA A 358 -11.73 4.80 -9.18
C ALA A 358 -12.54 6.02 -8.67
N ILE A 359 -11.89 7.15 -8.42
CA ILE A 359 -12.57 8.40 -8.05
C ILE A 359 -13.41 8.91 -9.23
N ASN A 360 -12.84 8.95 -10.42
CA ASN A 360 -13.52 9.42 -11.63
C ASN A 360 -14.76 8.54 -11.94
N ASN A 361 -14.65 7.22 -11.77
CA ASN A 361 -15.76 6.30 -11.99
C ASN A 361 -16.92 6.49 -11.00
N LEU A 362 -16.69 7.14 -9.85
CA LEU A 362 -17.76 7.48 -8.89
C LEU A 362 -18.41 8.83 -9.20
N LEU A 363 -17.72 9.71 -9.96
CA LEU A 363 -18.18 11.06 -10.29
C LEU A 363 -18.89 11.14 -11.64
N LEU A 364 -18.75 10.14 -12.51
CA LEU A 364 -19.44 9.98 -13.79
C LEU A 364 -20.77 9.27 -13.62
#